data_5d06a1740e1fb9bcb5c034455a88c50c
#
_entry.id   5d06a1740e1fb9bcb5c034455a88c50c
#
_cell.length_a   1.000
_cell.length_b   1.000
_cell.length_c   1.000
_cell.angle_alpha   90.00
_cell.angle_beta   90.00
_cell.angle_gamma   90.00
#
_symmetry.space_group_name_H-M   'P 1'
#
loop_
_entity.id
_entity.type
_entity.pdbx_description
1 polymer ?
#
loop_
_entity_poly.entity_id
_entity_poly.type
_entity_poly.pdbx_seq_one_letter_code
_entity_poly.pdbx_strand_id
1 'polypeptide(L)'
;MDKKTTIENYINIAHEKAGFNGAWLFAENGEIVSKGARGYYDPEDSKPVTEDTVFMLASVTKQFTATAVMLVVRDGLISLDDDITKYFPEIPYEGVTIRHLLSHTSGIPDYFDDYDWFVRIWKEENRVPDNKDILRFLRETKLKPYFAPGEGIEYSNTGYSLLVEILEKVSGIPFEDFIMQRIFEPAGMTSTSSYHSLGGALNGNFARGMVLENGRYLYPEDSESEADEPACYGEKGQGDICSNIFDLLTWDRVLREGKVLTPEEQQIMYTPAKLNNGEIAIFDEGRGYGFGWEIDNDPELGLVVCHSGGLAGLVTWFERLVDADKVLVLLNNRQPKDYRAYLTFYKGMSAIARGEEPEPIMTIEDITIKDPDKSKWESFCGKYEHPKDFELIIDEVYMKDGDLWAKAIDDDGDPMEFKFYPIGENKFARKGGMLEVTFGDGCLMIEDFTCKKL
;
A
#
# COMPACT_ATOMS: atom_id res chain seq x y z
N MET A 1 -2.65 -17.36 -26.55
CA MET A 1 -2.20 -18.18 -25.40
C MET A 1 -3.38 -18.28 -24.47
N ASP A 2 -3.60 -19.39 -23.74
CA ASP A 2 -4.67 -19.38 -22.75
C ASP A 2 -4.29 -18.50 -21.55
N LYS A 3 -5.28 -18.00 -20.85
CA LYS A 3 -5.11 -17.02 -19.74
C LYS A 3 -4.17 -17.55 -18.65
N LYS A 4 -4.27 -18.83 -18.30
CA LYS A 4 -3.40 -19.48 -17.30
C LYS A 4 -1.93 -19.36 -17.71
N THR A 5 -1.61 -19.77 -18.94
CA THR A 5 -0.24 -19.72 -19.47
C THR A 5 0.28 -18.28 -19.55
N THR A 6 -0.59 -17.31 -19.90
CA THR A 6 -0.23 -15.88 -19.89
C THR A 6 0.17 -15.40 -18.51
N ILE A 7 -0.64 -15.71 -17.48
CA ILE A 7 -0.35 -15.34 -16.08
C ILE A 7 0.96 -15.97 -15.61
N GLU A 8 1.12 -17.29 -15.80
CA GLU A 8 2.31 -18.02 -15.32
C GLU A 8 3.59 -17.50 -15.97
N ASN A 9 3.56 -17.18 -17.26
CA ASN A 9 4.70 -16.58 -17.96
C ASN A 9 4.99 -15.17 -17.44
N TYR A 10 3.97 -14.36 -17.22
CA TYR A 10 4.12 -13.00 -16.72
C TYR A 10 4.70 -12.97 -15.29
N ILE A 11 4.24 -13.88 -14.42
CA ILE A 11 4.81 -14.10 -13.08
C ILE A 11 6.28 -14.52 -13.16
N ASN A 12 6.65 -15.42 -14.08
CA ASN A 12 8.04 -15.85 -14.23
C ASN A 12 8.95 -14.67 -14.63
N ILE A 13 8.50 -13.83 -15.57
CA ILE A 13 9.23 -12.61 -15.95
C ILE A 13 9.33 -11.64 -14.77
N ALA A 14 8.25 -11.46 -13.99
CA ALA A 14 8.25 -10.61 -12.81
C ALA A 14 9.21 -11.13 -11.72
N HIS A 15 9.27 -12.43 -11.50
CA HIS A 15 10.22 -13.04 -10.57
C HIS A 15 11.69 -12.72 -10.96
N GLU A 16 11.99 -12.81 -12.24
CA GLU A 16 13.35 -12.55 -12.74
C GLU A 16 13.71 -11.05 -12.72
N LYS A 17 12.82 -10.20 -13.26
CA LYS A 17 13.09 -8.78 -13.52
C LYS A 17 12.69 -7.87 -12.36
N ALA A 18 11.49 -8.05 -11.82
CA ALA A 18 10.96 -7.21 -10.75
C ALA A 18 11.33 -7.71 -9.35
N GLY A 19 11.72 -8.98 -9.22
CA GLY A 19 12.01 -9.60 -7.93
C GLY A 19 10.77 -10.12 -7.21
N PHE A 20 9.63 -10.34 -7.92
CA PHE A 20 8.44 -10.93 -7.32
C PHE A 20 8.78 -12.25 -6.61
N ASN A 21 8.45 -12.34 -5.33
CA ASN A 21 8.76 -13.47 -4.46
C ASN A 21 7.58 -13.68 -3.51
N GLY A 22 6.71 -14.62 -3.85
CA GLY A 22 5.47 -14.75 -3.11
C GLY A 22 4.47 -15.70 -3.74
N ALA A 23 3.19 -15.51 -3.45
CA ALA A 23 2.09 -16.33 -3.95
C ALA A 23 1.08 -15.49 -4.73
N TRP A 24 0.42 -16.13 -5.70
CA TRP A 24 -0.65 -15.50 -6.49
C TRP A 24 -1.84 -16.44 -6.68
N LEU A 25 -3.00 -15.83 -6.89
CA LEU A 25 -4.21 -16.51 -7.30
C LEU A 25 -5.04 -15.60 -8.21
N PHE A 26 -5.52 -16.16 -9.31
CA PHE A 26 -6.55 -15.56 -10.13
C PHE A 26 -7.70 -16.55 -10.31
N ALA A 27 -8.92 -16.13 -9.99
CA ALA A 27 -10.13 -16.92 -10.19
C ALA A 27 -11.15 -16.10 -11.01
N GLU A 28 -11.97 -16.82 -11.77
CA GLU A 28 -13.03 -16.26 -12.64
C GLU A 28 -14.23 -17.21 -12.60
N ASN A 29 -15.45 -16.67 -12.45
CA ASN A 29 -16.70 -17.43 -12.37
C ASN A 29 -16.67 -18.54 -11.28
N GLY A 30 -16.07 -18.23 -10.13
CA GLY A 30 -15.92 -19.13 -9.00
C GLY A 30 -14.82 -20.20 -9.15
N GLU A 31 -14.15 -20.31 -10.31
CA GLU A 31 -13.13 -21.31 -10.60
C GLU A 31 -11.72 -20.69 -10.62
N ILE A 32 -10.75 -21.41 -10.03
CA ILE A 32 -9.34 -20.97 -10.05
C ILE A 32 -8.78 -21.18 -11.46
N VAL A 33 -8.39 -20.10 -12.14
CA VAL A 33 -7.76 -20.11 -13.45
C VAL A 33 -6.25 -20.33 -13.33
N SER A 34 -5.59 -19.62 -12.39
CA SER A 34 -4.16 -19.74 -12.12
C SER A 34 -3.88 -19.48 -10.66
N LYS A 35 -2.98 -20.26 -10.08
CA LYS A 35 -2.43 -20.04 -8.75
C LYS A 35 -1.02 -20.62 -8.67
N GLY A 36 -0.25 -20.16 -7.71
CA GLY A 36 1.09 -20.71 -7.47
C GLY A 36 1.89 -19.89 -6.48
N ALA A 37 3.16 -20.27 -6.36
CA ALA A 37 4.11 -19.61 -5.49
C ALA A 37 5.51 -19.61 -6.14
N ARG A 38 6.33 -18.61 -5.80
CA ARG A 38 7.71 -18.45 -6.26
C ARG A 38 8.59 -17.92 -5.15
N GLY A 39 9.84 -18.42 -5.14
CA GLY A 39 10.90 -17.92 -4.27
C GLY A 39 10.85 -18.47 -2.86
N TYR A 40 11.36 -17.71 -1.92
CA TYR A 40 11.62 -18.15 -0.55
C TYR A 40 11.13 -17.11 0.45
N TYR A 41 10.76 -17.54 1.65
CA TYR A 41 10.27 -16.64 2.69
C TYR A 41 11.29 -16.31 3.78
N ASP A 42 12.55 -16.70 3.58
CA ASP A 42 13.68 -16.38 4.45
C ASP A 42 14.86 -15.77 3.65
N PRO A 43 15.71 -14.96 4.29
CA PRO A 43 16.84 -14.31 3.60
C PRO A 43 17.88 -15.28 3.04
N GLU A 44 18.00 -16.49 3.60
CA GLU A 44 18.96 -17.49 3.20
C GLU A 44 18.51 -18.34 2.00
N ASP A 45 17.33 -18.06 1.43
CA ASP A 45 16.74 -18.83 0.33
C ASP A 45 16.62 -20.34 0.64
N SER A 46 16.31 -20.69 1.88
CA SER A 46 16.26 -22.07 2.36
C SER A 46 14.83 -22.62 2.49
N LYS A 47 13.84 -21.73 2.68
CA LYS A 47 12.44 -22.10 2.91
C LYS A 47 11.56 -21.61 1.77
N PRO A 48 11.13 -22.48 0.86
CA PRO A 48 10.33 -22.08 -0.29
C PRO A 48 8.97 -21.53 0.11
N VAL A 49 8.53 -20.47 -0.57
CA VAL A 49 7.14 -20.02 -0.52
C VAL A 49 6.25 -21.10 -1.15
N THR A 50 5.14 -21.38 -0.51
CA THR A 50 4.10 -22.29 -0.99
C THR A 50 2.76 -21.56 -1.15
N GLU A 51 1.80 -22.18 -1.81
CA GLU A 51 0.45 -21.62 -1.95
C GLU A 51 -0.25 -21.43 -0.58
N ASP A 52 0.15 -22.21 0.45
CA ASP A 52 -0.38 -22.12 1.81
C ASP A 52 0.42 -21.15 2.70
N THR A 53 1.48 -20.54 2.19
CA THR A 53 2.28 -19.58 2.96
C THR A 53 1.43 -18.38 3.34
N VAL A 54 1.48 -18.02 4.62
CA VAL A 54 0.78 -16.86 5.17
C VAL A 54 1.66 -15.63 5.08
N PHE A 55 1.06 -14.50 4.69
CA PHE A 55 1.72 -13.20 4.56
C PHE A 55 0.98 -12.18 5.41
N MET A 56 1.69 -11.22 5.97
CA MET A 56 1.05 -10.01 6.47
C MET A 56 0.41 -9.27 5.28
N LEU A 57 -0.81 -8.79 5.44
CA LEU A 57 -1.57 -8.16 4.36
C LEU A 57 -1.30 -6.66 4.23
N ALA A 58 -0.65 -6.06 5.23
CA ALA A 58 -0.54 -4.62 5.35
C ALA A 58 -1.91 -3.95 5.14
N SER A 59 -2.01 -2.88 4.37
CA SER A 59 -3.25 -2.10 4.23
C SER A 59 -4.44 -2.85 3.62
N VAL A 60 -4.29 -4.00 2.99
CA VAL A 60 -5.41 -4.90 2.65
C VAL A 60 -6.20 -5.32 3.92
N THR A 61 -5.63 -5.16 5.11
CA THR A 61 -6.31 -5.26 6.42
C THR A 61 -7.52 -4.36 6.54
N LYS A 62 -7.46 -3.16 5.98
CA LYS A 62 -8.48 -2.11 6.18
C LYS A 62 -9.90 -2.55 5.82
N GLN A 63 -10.06 -3.41 4.83
CA GLN A 63 -11.36 -3.98 4.49
C GLN A 63 -11.97 -4.83 5.62
N PHE A 64 -11.14 -5.53 6.39
CA PHE A 64 -11.61 -6.33 7.53
C PHE A 64 -11.97 -5.43 8.72
N THR A 65 -11.19 -4.39 8.97
CA THR A 65 -11.50 -3.36 9.98
C THR A 65 -12.79 -2.63 9.64
N ALA A 66 -12.95 -2.20 8.39
CA ALA A 66 -14.20 -1.57 7.93
C ALA A 66 -15.39 -2.54 8.06
N THR A 67 -15.21 -3.82 7.74
CA THR A 67 -16.22 -4.85 7.96
C THR A 67 -16.59 -4.97 9.45
N ALA A 68 -15.60 -5.00 10.34
CA ALA A 68 -15.84 -5.06 11.80
C ALA A 68 -16.63 -3.83 12.29
N VAL A 69 -16.30 -2.63 11.78
CA VAL A 69 -17.06 -1.40 12.07
C VAL A 69 -18.50 -1.51 11.56
N MET A 70 -18.73 -2.01 10.35
CA MET A 70 -20.08 -2.23 9.82
C MET A 70 -20.88 -3.21 10.66
N LEU A 71 -20.25 -4.24 11.23
CA LEU A 71 -20.92 -5.18 12.13
C LEU A 71 -21.37 -4.53 13.44
N VAL A 72 -20.57 -3.66 14.06
CA VAL A 72 -21.00 -2.94 15.26
C VAL A 72 -22.02 -1.84 14.96
N VAL A 73 -22.03 -1.27 13.75
CA VAL A 73 -23.12 -0.42 13.24
C VAL A 73 -24.41 -1.21 13.11
N ARG A 74 -24.39 -2.39 12.51
CA ARG A 74 -25.52 -3.33 12.41
C ARG A 74 -26.08 -3.70 13.80
N ASP A 75 -25.20 -3.91 14.76
CA ASP A 75 -25.57 -4.22 16.14
C ASP A 75 -26.17 -3.01 16.90
N GLY A 76 -26.17 -1.82 16.29
CA GLY A 76 -26.69 -0.59 16.88
C GLY A 76 -25.82 0.01 17.99
N LEU A 77 -24.56 -0.39 18.08
CA LEU A 77 -23.62 0.10 19.09
C LEU A 77 -23.05 1.49 18.74
N ILE A 78 -22.91 1.78 17.46
CA ILE A 78 -22.43 3.05 16.91
C ILE A 78 -23.22 3.45 15.67
N SER A 79 -23.13 4.74 15.28
CA SER A 79 -23.57 5.24 13.99
C SER A 79 -22.37 5.68 13.17
N LEU A 80 -22.42 5.50 11.83
CA LEU A 80 -21.39 6.03 10.93
C LEU A 80 -21.22 7.55 11.06
N ASP A 81 -22.26 8.26 11.50
CA ASP A 81 -22.27 9.70 11.64
C ASP A 81 -22.01 10.17 13.10
N ASP A 82 -21.64 9.24 13.99
CA ASP A 82 -21.18 9.60 15.34
C ASP A 82 -19.86 10.37 15.25
N ASP A 83 -19.81 11.52 15.95
CA ASP A 83 -18.58 12.28 16.15
C ASP A 83 -17.61 11.49 17.06
N ILE A 84 -16.33 11.40 16.67
CA ILE A 84 -15.32 10.62 17.39
C ILE A 84 -15.04 11.17 18.80
N THR A 85 -15.31 12.46 19.07
CA THR A 85 -15.18 13.06 20.39
C THR A 85 -16.17 12.46 21.41
N LYS A 86 -17.23 11.81 20.95
CA LYS A 86 -18.10 10.97 21.79
C LYS A 86 -17.32 9.85 22.47
N TYR A 87 -16.30 9.33 21.81
CA TYR A 87 -15.47 8.23 22.27
C TYR A 87 -14.15 8.71 22.88
N PHE A 88 -13.58 9.79 22.34
CA PHE A 88 -12.29 10.36 22.72
C PHE A 88 -12.42 11.88 22.91
N PRO A 89 -13.04 12.35 24.02
CA PRO A 89 -13.23 13.78 24.25
C PRO A 89 -11.94 14.55 24.49
N GLU A 90 -10.81 13.84 24.65
CA GLU A 90 -9.49 14.41 24.89
C GLU A 90 -8.72 14.78 23.60
N ILE A 91 -9.12 14.30 22.42
CA ILE A 91 -8.45 14.64 21.16
C ILE A 91 -9.09 15.88 20.50
N PRO A 92 -8.28 16.76 19.86
CA PRO A 92 -8.74 18.08 19.42
C PRO A 92 -9.35 18.09 18.00
N TYR A 93 -10.12 17.05 17.62
CA TYR A 93 -10.63 16.91 16.25
C TYR A 93 -12.16 16.79 16.24
N GLU A 94 -12.84 17.92 16.57
CA GLU A 94 -14.30 18.01 16.55
C GLU A 94 -14.86 17.96 15.12
N GLY A 95 -16.04 17.36 14.95
CA GLY A 95 -16.73 17.24 13.67
C GLY A 95 -16.26 16.06 12.82
N VAL A 96 -15.21 15.34 13.24
CA VAL A 96 -14.80 14.11 12.58
C VAL A 96 -15.74 12.98 12.95
N THR A 97 -16.29 12.28 11.95
CA THR A 97 -17.19 11.14 12.16
C THR A 97 -16.49 9.82 11.85
N ILE A 98 -17.10 8.71 12.30
CA ILE A 98 -16.65 7.36 11.95
C ILE A 98 -16.58 7.17 10.42
N ARG A 99 -17.55 7.74 9.69
CA ARG A 99 -17.56 7.76 8.23
C ARG A 99 -16.30 8.42 7.65
N HIS A 100 -15.90 9.56 8.18
CA HIS A 100 -14.70 10.27 7.75
C HIS A 100 -13.42 9.44 7.99
N LEU A 101 -13.32 8.70 9.11
CA LEU A 101 -12.19 7.81 9.35
C LEU A 101 -12.13 6.66 8.34
N LEU A 102 -13.28 6.01 8.09
CA LEU A 102 -13.38 4.87 7.14
C LEU A 102 -13.01 5.25 5.71
N SER A 103 -13.23 6.50 5.31
CA SER A 103 -13.07 6.98 3.93
C SER A 103 -11.91 7.94 3.72
N HIS A 104 -11.03 8.09 4.71
CA HIS A 104 -9.86 8.98 4.65
C HIS A 104 -10.18 10.46 4.41
N THR A 105 -11.38 10.90 4.81
CA THR A 105 -11.83 12.29 4.66
C THR A 105 -11.86 13.06 5.99
N SER A 106 -11.15 12.57 6.99
CA SER A 106 -11.13 13.15 8.34
C SER A 106 -10.25 14.40 8.46
N GLY A 107 -9.19 14.49 7.70
CA GLY A 107 -8.14 15.50 7.83
C GLY A 107 -7.23 15.32 9.06
N ILE A 108 -7.43 14.26 9.87
CA ILE A 108 -6.55 13.97 11.01
C ILE A 108 -5.18 13.56 10.47
N PRO A 109 -4.06 14.17 10.96
CA PRO A 109 -2.71 13.82 10.56
C PRO A 109 -2.38 12.34 10.76
N ASP A 110 -1.61 11.78 9.86
CA ASP A 110 -1.14 10.41 10.02
C ASP A 110 -0.01 10.36 11.05
N TYR A 111 0.04 9.30 11.84
CA TYR A 111 1.10 9.13 12.84
C TYR A 111 2.46 8.85 12.19
N PHE A 112 2.49 8.43 10.96
CA PHE A 112 3.73 8.28 10.18
C PHE A 112 4.39 9.63 9.87
N ASP A 113 3.69 10.76 9.92
CA ASP A 113 4.29 12.10 9.71
C ASP A 113 5.29 12.49 10.82
N ASP A 114 5.19 11.88 12.00
CA ASP A 114 6.16 12.04 13.11
C ASP A 114 6.51 10.65 13.67
N TYR A 115 6.98 9.77 12.78
CA TYR A 115 7.31 8.40 13.12
C TYR A 115 8.38 8.29 14.21
N ASP A 116 9.28 9.25 14.29
CA ASP A 116 10.28 9.36 15.34
C ASP A 116 9.69 9.38 16.76
N TRP A 117 8.44 9.87 16.91
CA TRP A 117 7.74 9.85 18.18
C TRP A 117 7.47 8.41 18.63
N PHE A 118 7.14 7.51 17.71
CA PHE A 118 6.89 6.09 17.95
C PHE A 118 8.20 5.31 18.12
N VAL A 119 9.19 5.61 17.32
CA VAL A 119 10.55 5.03 17.45
C VAL A 119 11.15 5.34 18.83
N ARG A 120 10.91 6.53 19.40
CA ARG A 120 11.33 6.84 20.77
C ARG A 120 10.68 5.94 21.80
N ILE A 121 9.38 5.65 21.71
CA ILE A 121 8.72 4.71 22.62
C ILE A 121 9.38 3.33 22.54
N TRP A 122 9.58 2.86 21.32
CA TRP A 122 10.22 1.56 21.10
C TRP A 122 11.64 1.49 21.68
N LYS A 123 12.47 2.52 21.47
CA LYS A 123 13.87 2.56 21.92
C LYS A 123 14.02 2.91 23.41
N GLU A 124 13.26 3.88 23.92
CA GLU A 124 13.42 4.42 25.27
C GLU A 124 12.54 3.72 26.30
N GLU A 125 11.29 3.38 25.96
CA GLU A 125 10.40 2.63 26.83
C GLU A 125 10.57 1.11 26.70
N ASN A 126 11.37 0.64 25.72
CA ASN A 126 11.66 -0.76 25.42
C ASN A 126 10.38 -1.62 25.24
N ARG A 127 9.44 -1.08 24.50
CA ARG A 127 8.18 -1.74 24.11
C ARG A 127 7.75 -1.29 22.72
N VAL A 128 6.99 -2.12 22.04
CA VAL A 128 6.37 -1.74 20.77
C VAL A 128 5.17 -0.82 21.05
N PRO A 129 5.05 0.35 20.39
CA PRO A 129 3.86 1.20 20.47
C PRO A 129 2.60 0.47 20.04
N ASP A 130 1.44 0.88 20.56
CA ASP A 130 0.12 0.33 20.20
C ASP A 130 -0.89 1.45 19.87
N ASN A 131 -2.14 1.09 19.58
CA ASN A 131 -3.19 2.06 19.23
C ASN A 131 -3.45 3.11 20.35
N LYS A 132 -3.15 2.81 21.61
CA LYS A 132 -3.28 3.78 22.71
C LYS A 132 -2.18 4.82 22.65
N ASP A 133 -1.02 4.48 22.11
CA ASP A 133 0.04 5.47 21.86
C ASP A 133 -0.35 6.42 20.73
N ILE A 134 -1.13 5.98 19.75
CA ILE A 134 -1.70 6.87 18.73
C ILE A 134 -2.66 7.90 19.39
N LEU A 135 -3.53 7.46 20.27
CA LEU A 135 -4.37 8.39 21.06
C LEU A 135 -3.55 9.35 21.91
N ARG A 136 -2.46 8.84 22.52
CA ARG A 136 -1.51 9.65 23.30
C ARG A 136 -0.81 10.67 22.39
N PHE A 137 -0.33 10.25 21.23
CA PHE A 137 0.30 11.10 20.22
C PHE A 137 -0.63 12.27 19.83
N LEU A 138 -1.84 11.98 19.39
CA LEU A 138 -2.80 13.00 18.97
C LEU A 138 -3.14 14.00 20.08
N ARG A 139 -3.26 13.51 21.33
CA ARG A 139 -3.52 14.33 22.50
C ARG A 139 -2.34 15.24 22.88
N GLU A 140 -1.12 14.73 22.80
CA GLU A 140 0.09 15.45 23.23
C GLU A 140 0.58 16.43 22.17
N THR A 141 0.61 16.03 20.89
CA THR A 141 1.12 16.84 19.78
C THR A 141 0.12 17.89 19.33
N LYS A 142 -1.17 17.56 19.29
CA LYS A 142 -2.25 18.44 18.80
C LYS A 142 -1.92 19.04 17.43
N LEU A 143 -1.41 18.21 16.55
CA LEU A 143 -1.11 18.60 15.18
C LEU A 143 -2.33 19.22 14.52
N LYS A 144 -2.11 20.18 13.63
CA LYS A 144 -3.21 20.78 12.88
C LYS A 144 -3.73 19.77 11.86
N PRO A 145 -5.05 19.66 11.69
CA PRO A 145 -5.60 18.85 10.63
C PRO A 145 -5.13 19.37 9.26
N TYR A 146 -4.98 18.48 8.30
CA TYR A 146 -4.65 18.85 6.91
C TYR A 146 -5.74 19.71 6.28
N PHE A 147 -7.00 19.39 6.59
CA PHE A 147 -8.21 20.08 6.14
C PHE A 147 -9.34 19.83 7.15
N ALA A 148 -10.43 20.58 7.03
CA ALA A 148 -11.63 20.33 7.85
C ALA A 148 -12.35 19.04 7.39
N PRO A 149 -13.04 18.32 8.29
CA PRO A 149 -13.69 17.05 7.96
C PRO A 149 -14.56 17.15 6.71
N GLY A 150 -14.33 16.27 5.73
CA GLY A 150 -15.04 16.23 4.47
C GLY A 150 -14.64 17.29 3.44
N GLU A 151 -13.60 18.08 3.66
CA GLU A 151 -13.11 19.06 2.68
C GLU A 151 -12.06 18.51 1.72
N GLY A 152 -11.44 17.36 2.05
CA GLY A 152 -10.42 16.70 1.25
C GLY A 152 -10.36 15.22 1.53
N ILE A 153 -9.42 14.56 0.89
CA ILE A 153 -9.05 13.16 1.13
C ILE A 153 -7.54 13.09 1.35
N GLU A 154 -7.14 12.43 2.45
CA GLU A 154 -5.74 12.14 2.78
C GLU A 154 -5.69 10.79 3.46
N TYR A 155 -4.91 9.86 2.91
CA TYR A 155 -4.80 8.50 3.44
C TYR A 155 -4.27 8.52 4.87
N SER A 156 -4.96 7.81 5.78
CA SER A 156 -4.60 7.86 7.20
C SER A 156 -4.70 6.49 7.86
N ASN A 157 -3.58 5.98 8.32
CA ASN A 157 -3.49 4.80 9.18
C ASN A 157 -4.01 5.12 10.58
N THR A 158 -3.76 6.35 11.06
CA THR A 158 -4.31 6.88 12.31
C THR A 158 -5.83 6.67 12.37
N GLY A 159 -6.55 6.98 11.29
CA GLY A 159 -8.01 6.80 11.24
C GLY A 159 -8.43 5.36 11.52
N TYR A 160 -7.78 4.38 10.91
CA TYR A 160 -8.10 2.96 11.10
C TYR A 160 -7.72 2.43 12.48
N SER A 161 -6.62 2.91 13.04
CA SER A 161 -6.26 2.61 14.44
C SER A 161 -7.27 3.17 15.44
N LEU A 162 -7.80 4.39 15.20
CA LEU A 162 -8.88 4.96 16.02
C LEU A 162 -10.19 4.14 15.91
N LEU A 163 -10.51 3.61 14.74
CA LEU A 163 -11.67 2.73 14.54
C LEU A 163 -11.58 1.46 15.40
N VAL A 164 -10.38 0.88 15.53
CA VAL A 164 -10.17 -0.27 16.44
C VAL A 164 -10.43 0.11 17.88
N GLU A 165 -9.89 1.23 18.36
CA GLU A 165 -10.12 1.69 19.74
C GLU A 165 -11.61 1.98 20.02
N ILE A 166 -12.35 2.52 19.03
CA ILE A 166 -13.80 2.69 19.14
C ILE A 166 -14.49 1.34 19.23
N LEU A 167 -14.14 0.40 18.33
CA LEU A 167 -14.72 -0.93 18.30
C LEU A 167 -14.52 -1.68 19.62
N GLU A 168 -13.32 -1.70 20.17
CA GLU A 168 -13.01 -2.33 21.45
C GLU A 168 -13.80 -1.69 22.60
N LYS A 169 -13.88 -0.37 22.59
CA LYS A 169 -14.62 0.40 23.62
C LYS A 169 -16.12 0.10 23.63
N VAL A 170 -16.74 -0.05 22.47
CA VAL A 170 -18.21 -0.25 22.38
C VAL A 170 -18.63 -1.71 22.43
N SER A 171 -17.80 -2.62 21.94
CA SER A 171 -18.07 -4.06 21.98
C SER A 171 -17.63 -4.70 23.29
N GLY A 172 -16.62 -4.15 23.96
CA GLY A 172 -15.97 -4.76 25.11
C GLY A 172 -15.12 -5.99 24.76
N ILE A 173 -14.83 -6.21 23.47
CA ILE A 173 -14.09 -7.37 22.96
C ILE A 173 -12.80 -6.85 22.30
N PRO A 174 -11.61 -7.42 22.58
CA PRO A 174 -10.39 -7.13 21.87
C PRO A 174 -10.56 -7.28 20.35
N PHE A 175 -9.91 -6.43 19.55
CA PHE A 175 -10.09 -6.41 18.11
C PHE A 175 -9.81 -7.76 17.46
N GLU A 176 -8.70 -8.40 17.81
CA GLU A 176 -8.31 -9.71 17.29
C GLU A 176 -9.34 -10.82 17.60
N ASP A 177 -9.94 -10.78 18.77
CA ASP A 177 -11.00 -11.72 19.15
C ASP A 177 -12.30 -11.40 18.41
N PHE A 178 -12.62 -10.12 18.23
CA PHE A 178 -13.81 -9.69 17.51
C PHE A 178 -13.78 -10.12 16.05
N ILE A 179 -12.69 -9.82 15.32
CA ILE A 179 -12.57 -10.22 13.92
C ILE A 179 -12.52 -11.73 13.73
N MET A 180 -11.88 -12.45 14.65
CA MET A 180 -11.86 -13.91 14.63
C MET A 180 -13.28 -14.46 14.74
N GLN A 181 -14.03 -14.07 15.79
CA GLN A 181 -15.36 -14.61 16.09
C GLN A 181 -16.44 -14.16 15.11
N ARG A 182 -16.32 -12.92 14.58
CA ARG A 182 -17.40 -12.30 13.79
C ARG A 182 -17.14 -12.33 12.29
N ILE A 183 -15.88 -12.53 11.86
CA ILE A 183 -15.49 -12.47 10.44
C ILE A 183 -14.82 -13.78 10.03
N PHE A 184 -13.67 -14.15 10.60
CA PHE A 184 -12.85 -15.23 10.05
C PHE A 184 -13.44 -16.63 10.31
N GLU A 185 -13.87 -16.94 11.51
CA GLU A 185 -14.52 -18.21 11.82
C GLU A 185 -15.83 -18.41 11.03
N PRO A 186 -16.77 -17.43 10.98
CA PRO A 186 -17.98 -17.56 10.16
C PRO A 186 -17.70 -17.64 8.66
N ALA A 187 -16.61 -17.02 8.18
CA ALA A 187 -16.18 -17.10 6.79
C ALA A 187 -15.49 -18.43 6.46
N GLY A 188 -14.98 -19.17 7.46
CA GLY A 188 -14.15 -20.36 7.27
C GLY A 188 -12.71 -20.05 6.84
N MET A 189 -12.20 -18.85 7.18
CA MET A 189 -10.83 -18.41 6.91
C MET A 189 -9.88 -18.92 8.00
N THR A 190 -9.43 -20.13 7.86
CA THR A 190 -8.71 -20.86 8.93
C THR A 190 -7.22 -20.55 9.03
N SER A 191 -6.67 -19.86 8.02
CA SER A 191 -5.27 -19.43 7.97
C SER A 191 -5.13 -17.91 8.14
N THR A 192 -6.22 -17.22 8.51
CA THR A 192 -6.28 -15.76 8.65
C THR A 192 -6.41 -15.40 10.12
N SER A 193 -5.59 -14.44 10.57
CA SER A 193 -5.62 -13.93 11.94
C SER A 193 -4.91 -12.57 12.02
N SER A 194 -5.08 -11.84 13.13
CA SER A 194 -4.21 -10.72 13.45
C SER A 194 -2.78 -11.20 13.73
N TYR A 195 -1.78 -10.43 13.34
CA TYR A 195 -0.37 -10.66 13.67
C TYR A 195 -0.16 -10.83 15.18
N HIS A 196 -0.91 -10.08 16.00
CA HIS A 196 -0.85 -10.16 17.46
C HIS A 196 -1.38 -11.46 18.04
N SER A 197 -2.31 -12.13 17.36
CA SER A 197 -2.85 -13.43 17.78
C SER A 197 -1.89 -14.59 17.48
N LEU A 198 -0.91 -14.37 16.62
CA LEU A 198 -0.04 -15.45 16.15
C LEU A 198 0.97 -15.89 17.20
N GLY A 199 1.22 -15.11 18.25
CA GLY A 199 2.03 -15.49 19.41
C GLY A 199 3.40 -16.11 19.12
N GLY A 200 3.97 -15.82 17.93
CA GLY A 200 5.14 -16.50 17.39
C GLY A 200 4.85 -17.89 16.81
N ALA A 201 3.59 -18.28 16.71
CA ALA A 201 3.15 -19.65 16.39
C ALA A 201 2.56 -19.80 14.99
N LEU A 202 3.00 -19.03 14.01
CA LEU A 202 2.77 -19.40 12.62
C LEU A 202 3.68 -20.58 12.26
N ASN A 203 3.30 -21.76 12.67
CA ASN A 203 3.81 -23.11 12.30
C ASN A 203 4.98 -23.16 11.26
N GLY A 204 5.87 -22.17 11.24
CA GLY A 204 7.01 -22.06 10.35
C GLY A 204 6.68 -21.76 8.88
N ASN A 205 5.44 -21.42 8.49
CA ASN A 205 5.04 -21.10 7.12
C ASN A 205 4.49 -19.66 7.03
N PHE A 206 5.25 -18.71 7.55
CA PHE A 206 4.93 -17.28 7.53
C PHE A 206 6.04 -16.50 6.83
N ALA A 207 5.66 -15.74 5.80
CA ALA A 207 6.55 -14.89 5.04
C ALA A 207 6.54 -13.47 5.61
N ARG A 208 7.65 -13.07 6.22
CA ARG A 208 7.93 -11.69 6.63
C ARG A 208 8.47 -10.90 5.45
N GLY A 209 8.30 -9.58 5.47
CA GLY A 209 8.93 -8.67 4.53
C GLY A 209 10.46 -8.78 4.58
N MET A 210 11.11 -8.62 3.42
CA MET A 210 12.58 -8.61 3.29
C MET A 210 13.00 -7.44 2.41
N VAL A 211 13.88 -6.60 2.93
CA VAL A 211 14.44 -5.44 2.24
C VAL A 211 15.74 -5.80 1.52
N LEU A 212 16.02 -5.10 0.44
CA LEU A 212 17.20 -5.32 -0.39
C LEU A 212 18.30 -4.32 -0.05
N GLU A 213 19.33 -4.76 0.65
CA GLU A 213 20.46 -3.93 1.01
C GLU A 213 21.78 -4.57 0.54
N ASN A 214 22.63 -3.79 -0.12
CA ASN A 214 23.92 -4.26 -0.67
C ASN A 214 23.83 -5.56 -1.48
N GLY A 215 22.73 -5.76 -2.23
CA GLY A 215 22.48 -6.94 -3.06
C GLY A 215 22.07 -8.20 -2.31
N ARG A 216 21.71 -8.08 -1.03
CA ARG A 216 21.19 -9.17 -0.19
C ARG A 216 19.85 -8.81 0.39
N TYR A 217 18.99 -9.80 0.55
CA TYR A 217 17.75 -9.64 1.30
C TYR A 217 18.00 -9.83 2.79
N LEU A 218 17.46 -8.93 3.60
CA LEU A 218 17.53 -8.92 5.05
C LEU A 218 16.12 -8.74 5.61
N TYR A 219 15.88 -9.15 6.85
CA TYR A 219 14.70 -8.66 7.56
C TYR A 219 14.85 -7.17 7.87
N PRO A 220 13.77 -6.39 7.94
CA PRO A 220 13.85 -4.95 8.18
C PRO A 220 14.74 -4.57 9.37
N GLU A 221 14.55 -5.24 10.52
CA GLU A 221 15.33 -4.99 11.74
C GLU A 221 16.84 -5.27 11.64
N ASP A 222 17.26 -6.01 10.63
CA ASP A 222 18.67 -6.34 10.37
C ASP A 222 19.31 -5.41 9.31
N SER A 223 18.52 -4.50 8.71
CA SER A 223 18.99 -3.52 7.72
C SER A 223 19.37 -2.19 8.36
N GLU A 224 20.10 -1.35 7.64
CA GLU A 224 20.41 0.02 8.07
C GLU A 224 19.25 0.98 7.79
N SER A 225 18.50 0.76 6.67
CA SER A 225 17.43 1.66 6.23
C SER A 225 16.12 1.48 6.98
N GLU A 226 15.80 0.24 7.40
CA GLU A 226 14.49 -0.11 7.96
C GLU A 226 14.60 -0.68 9.39
N ALA A 227 15.71 -0.39 10.08
CA ALA A 227 15.97 -0.92 11.43
C ALA A 227 14.88 -0.56 12.46
N ASP A 228 14.17 0.51 12.24
CA ASP A 228 13.13 1.04 13.13
C ASP A 228 11.71 0.55 12.76
N GLU A 229 11.52 -0.18 11.65
CA GLU A 229 10.26 -0.78 11.22
C GLU A 229 9.50 -1.52 12.35
N PRO A 230 10.16 -2.27 13.27
CA PRO A 230 9.46 -2.94 14.35
C PRO A 230 8.65 -2.01 15.26
N ALA A 231 8.92 -0.69 15.26
CA ALA A 231 8.14 0.26 16.03
C ALA A 231 6.67 0.38 15.55
N CYS A 232 6.35 -0.04 14.31
CA CYS A 232 4.98 -0.05 13.79
C CYS A 232 4.27 -1.41 13.88
N TYR A 233 4.86 -2.41 14.51
CA TYR A 233 4.25 -3.75 14.56
C TYR A 233 3.24 -3.93 15.72
N GLY A 234 3.00 -2.91 16.53
CA GLY A 234 2.05 -2.97 17.64
C GLY A 234 0.65 -2.44 17.33
N GLU A 235 0.52 -1.67 16.25
CA GLU A 235 -0.77 -1.10 15.86
C GLU A 235 -1.65 -2.16 15.19
N LYS A 236 -2.96 -2.02 15.43
CA LYS A 236 -4.00 -2.91 14.92
C LYS A 236 -4.96 -2.19 13.99
N GLY A 237 -5.52 -2.93 13.06
CA GLY A 237 -6.63 -2.51 12.20
C GLY A 237 -6.23 -1.75 10.95
N GLN A 238 -5.01 -1.25 10.86
CA GLN A 238 -4.51 -0.58 9.66
C GLN A 238 -3.70 -1.52 8.75
N GLY A 239 -2.99 -2.56 9.33
CA GLY A 239 -2.05 -3.38 8.57
C GLY A 239 -1.72 -4.75 9.16
N ASP A 240 -2.29 -5.14 10.30
CA ASP A 240 -1.88 -6.28 11.12
C ASP A 240 -2.47 -7.66 10.75
N ILE A 241 -3.38 -7.74 9.78
CA ILE A 241 -3.97 -9.02 9.39
C ILE A 241 -3.00 -9.83 8.53
N CYS A 242 -2.92 -11.12 8.84
CA CYS A 242 -2.13 -12.11 8.10
C CYS A 242 -3.07 -13.12 7.44
N SER A 243 -2.78 -13.50 6.18
CA SER A 243 -3.61 -14.43 5.41
C SER A 243 -2.81 -15.11 4.30
N ASN A 244 -3.46 -16.05 3.60
CA ASN A 244 -2.94 -16.68 2.39
C ASN A 244 -3.91 -16.49 1.20
N ILE A 245 -3.49 -16.92 0.02
CA ILE A 245 -4.28 -16.76 -1.21
C ILE A 245 -5.61 -17.52 -1.20
N PHE A 246 -5.72 -18.62 -0.45
CA PHE A 246 -6.94 -19.41 -0.38
C PHE A 246 -7.99 -18.80 0.55
N ASP A 247 -7.55 -18.24 1.68
CA ASP A 247 -8.47 -17.56 2.59
C ASP A 247 -8.96 -16.24 1.98
N LEU A 248 -8.13 -15.53 1.20
CA LEU A 248 -8.58 -14.35 0.45
C LEU A 248 -9.57 -14.72 -0.68
N LEU A 249 -9.40 -15.85 -1.36
CA LEU A 249 -10.42 -16.39 -2.27
C LEU A 249 -11.71 -16.75 -1.51
N THR A 250 -11.59 -17.32 -0.33
CA THR A 250 -12.73 -17.63 0.54
C THR A 250 -13.46 -16.34 0.94
N TRP A 251 -12.70 -15.28 1.27
CA TRP A 251 -13.24 -13.96 1.57
C TRP A 251 -14.05 -13.39 0.42
N ASP A 252 -13.52 -13.42 -0.81
CA ASP A 252 -14.28 -13.00 -2.01
C ASP A 252 -15.61 -13.76 -2.14
N ARG A 253 -15.60 -15.09 -1.98
CA ARG A 253 -16.83 -15.93 -2.03
C ARG A 253 -17.82 -15.54 -0.95
N VAL A 254 -17.37 -15.36 0.28
CA VAL A 254 -18.21 -14.98 1.43
C VAL A 254 -18.89 -13.62 1.21
N LEU A 255 -18.16 -12.65 0.64
CA LEU A 255 -18.73 -11.36 0.25
C LEU A 255 -19.77 -11.53 -0.85
N ARG A 256 -19.51 -12.30 -1.92
CA ARG A 256 -20.48 -12.57 -3.00
C ARG A 256 -21.75 -13.26 -2.49
N GLU A 257 -21.63 -14.14 -1.52
CA GLU A 257 -22.74 -14.85 -0.90
C GLU A 257 -23.50 -14.02 0.15
N GLY A 258 -23.01 -12.84 0.51
CA GLY A 258 -23.64 -11.98 1.51
C GLY A 258 -23.65 -12.55 2.92
N LYS A 259 -22.70 -13.45 3.26
CA LYS A 259 -22.71 -14.19 4.54
C LYS A 259 -22.28 -13.35 5.74
N VAL A 260 -21.21 -12.56 5.60
CA VAL A 260 -20.72 -11.67 6.67
C VAL A 260 -21.34 -10.30 6.56
N LEU A 261 -21.33 -9.72 5.37
CA LEU A 261 -21.96 -8.45 5.04
C LEU A 261 -23.09 -8.65 4.04
N THR A 262 -24.25 -8.05 4.26
CA THR A 262 -25.34 -8.08 3.27
C THR A 262 -24.94 -7.28 2.03
N PRO A 263 -25.59 -7.50 0.87
CA PRO A 263 -25.36 -6.69 -0.33
C PRO A 263 -25.55 -5.19 -0.10
N GLU A 264 -26.50 -4.78 0.74
CA GLU A 264 -26.76 -3.38 1.10
C GLU A 264 -25.60 -2.79 1.89
N GLU A 265 -25.03 -3.52 2.82
CA GLU A 265 -23.85 -3.09 3.60
C GLU A 265 -22.62 -2.99 2.71
N GLN A 266 -22.40 -3.96 1.83
CA GLN A 266 -21.33 -3.90 0.83
C GLN A 266 -21.51 -2.69 -0.10
N GLN A 267 -22.73 -2.38 -0.54
CA GLN A 267 -23.00 -1.19 -1.34
C GLN A 267 -22.60 0.10 -0.62
N ILE A 268 -22.82 0.18 0.70
CA ILE A 268 -22.35 1.33 1.50
C ILE A 268 -20.82 1.41 1.46
N MET A 269 -20.14 0.28 1.67
CA MET A 269 -18.67 0.21 1.69
C MET A 269 -18.05 0.51 0.31
N TYR A 270 -18.71 0.09 -0.77
CA TYR A 270 -18.25 0.28 -2.15
C TYR A 270 -18.76 1.58 -2.80
N THR A 271 -19.30 2.48 -2.00
CA THR A 271 -19.69 3.82 -2.47
C THR A 271 -18.56 4.79 -2.19
N PRO A 272 -17.95 5.42 -3.22
CA PRO A 272 -16.92 6.43 -3.02
C PRO A 272 -17.41 7.57 -2.14
N ALA A 273 -16.53 8.03 -1.23
CA ALA A 273 -16.84 9.16 -0.38
C ALA A 273 -17.10 10.43 -1.20
N LYS A 274 -17.99 11.26 -0.70
CA LYS A 274 -18.25 12.59 -1.23
C LYS A 274 -17.75 13.65 -0.29
N LEU A 275 -17.09 14.64 -0.84
CA LEU A 275 -16.70 15.85 -0.11
C LEU A 275 -17.90 16.74 0.19
N ASN A 276 -17.73 17.70 1.09
CA ASN A 276 -18.77 18.66 1.46
C ASN A 276 -19.30 19.51 0.29
N ASN A 277 -18.51 19.68 -0.76
CA ASN A 277 -18.91 20.34 -2.02
C ASN A 277 -19.75 19.45 -2.95
N GLY A 278 -19.93 18.15 -2.60
CA GLY A 278 -20.68 17.16 -3.36
C GLY A 278 -19.86 16.39 -4.42
N GLU A 279 -18.60 16.73 -4.61
CA GLU A 279 -17.69 16.00 -5.51
C GLU A 279 -17.26 14.68 -4.90
N ILE A 280 -16.88 13.71 -5.74
CA ILE A 280 -16.28 12.46 -5.28
C ILE A 280 -14.85 12.75 -4.80
N ALA A 281 -14.50 12.23 -3.63
CA ALA A 281 -13.13 12.25 -3.15
C ALA A 281 -12.28 11.29 -3.99
N ILE A 282 -11.43 11.85 -4.84
CA ILE A 282 -10.50 11.07 -5.67
C ILE A 282 -9.23 10.81 -4.88
N PHE A 283 -8.89 9.54 -4.73
CA PHE A 283 -7.75 9.08 -3.97
C PHE A 283 -6.53 8.90 -4.88
N ASP A 284 -6.53 7.91 -5.76
CA ASP A 284 -5.38 7.55 -6.60
C ASP A 284 -5.81 7.20 -8.02
N GLU A 285 -5.04 7.61 -9.03
CA GLU A 285 -5.26 7.31 -10.45
C GLU A 285 -6.72 7.48 -10.92
N GLY A 286 -7.46 8.43 -10.32
CA GLY A 286 -8.87 8.68 -10.62
C GLY A 286 -9.87 7.77 -9.90
N ARG A 287 -9.41 6.87 -9.04
CA ARG A 287 -10.25 6.01 -8.20
C ARG A 287 -10.80 6.78 -7.00
N GLY A 288 -12.03 6.48 -6.61
CA GLY A 288 -12.58 6.93 -5.34
C GLY A 288 -12.18 6.00 -4.20
N TYR A 289 -12.43 6.43 -2.96
CA TYR A 289 -12.23 5.58 -1.79
C TYR A 289 -13.53 5.43 -1.00
N GLY A 290 -13.88 4.19 -0.68
CA GLY A 290 -15.02 3.83 0.15
C GLY A 290 -14.60 3.46 1.57
N PHE A 291 -15.15 2.38 2.12
CA PHE A 291 -14.77 1.90 3.45
C PHE A 291 -13.80 0.72 3.34
N GLY A 292 -12.51 1.03 3.40
CA GLY A 292 -11.42 0.05 3.28
C GLY A 292 -11.17 -0.48 1.87
N TRP A 293 -11.65 0.24 0.84
CA TRP A 293 -11.53 -0.13 -0.56
C TRP A 293 -11.31 1.08 -1.46
N GLU A 294 -10.37 0.98 -2.35
CA GLU A 294 -10.31 1.79 -3.56
C GLU A 294 -11.39 1.32 -4.53
N ILE A 295 -12.06 2.25 -5.20
CA ILE A 295 -13.24 1.98 -5.99
C ILE A 295 -13.07 2.55 -7.39
N ASP A 296 -13.26 1.69 -8.38
CA ASP A 296 -13.29 2.01 -9.78
C ASP A 296 -14.62 1.52 -10.41
N ASN A 297 -15.08 2.20 -11.42
CA ASN A 297 -16.24 1.79 -12.23
C ASN A 297 -15.78 1.61 -13.68
N ASP A 298 -15.36 0.39 -13.99
CA ASP A 298 -14.94 0.03 -15.33
C ASP A 298 -16.16 0.00 -16.28
N PRO A 299 -16.11 0.66 -17.45
CA PRO A 299 -17.24 0.72 -18.38
C PRO A 299 -17.71 -0.64 -18.91
N GLU A 300 -16.83 -1.64 -18.97
CA GLU A 300 -17.13 -2.97 -19.52
C GLU A 300 -17.33 -4.03 -18.43
N LEU A 301 -16.61 -3.91 -17.32
CA LEU A 301 -16.56 -4.91 -16.24
C LEU A 301 -17.40 -4.53 -15.01
N GLY A 302 -17.92 -3.30 -14.97
CA GLY A 302 -18.70 -2.80 -13.85
C GLY A 302 -17.86 -2.41 -12.63
N LEU A 303 -18.36 -2.71 -11.45
CA LEU A 303 -17.72 -2.35 -10.19
C LEU A 303 -16.44 -3.15 -9.95
N VAL A 304 -15.35 -2.43 -9.75
CA VAL A 304 -14.06 -2.96 -9.31
C VAL A 304 -13.71 -2.36 -7.96
N VAL A 305 -13.35 -3.21 -7.00
CA VAL A 305 -12.86 -2.78 -5.69
C VAL A 305 -11.53 -3.45 -5.41
N CYS A 306 -10.55 -2.68 -4.95
CA CYS A 306 -9.21 -3.20 -4.67
C CYS A 306 -8.58 -2.53 -3.46
N HIS A 307 -7.48 -3.08 -3.00
CA HIS A 307 -6.58 -2.40 -2.09
C HIS A 307 -5.17 -2.97 -2.23
N SER A 308 -4.18 -2.08 -2.21
CA SER A 308 -2.78 -2.45 -2.06
C SER A 308 -2.40 -2.57 -0.59
N GLY A 309 -1.30 -3.21 -0.29
CA GLY A 309 -0.71 -3.22 1.04
C GLY A 309 0.80 -3.11 0.94
N GLY A 310 1.41 -2.24 1.74
CA GLY A 310 2.85 -2.02 1.77
C GLY A 310 3.39 -1.94 3.19
N LEU A 311 4.50 -2.62 3.44
CA LEU A 311 5.39 -2.50 4.58
C LEU A 311 6.81 -2.74 4.08
N ALA A 312 7.82 -2.50 4.90
CA ALA A 312 9.21 -2.73 4.51
C ALA A 312 9.41 -4.15 3.94
N GLY A 313 9.77 -4.21 2.65
CA GLY A 313 10.00 -5.47 1.94
C GLY A 313 8.75 -6.31 1.65
N LEU A 314 7.55 -5.80 1.86
CA LEU A 314 6.31 -6.54 1.65
C LEU A 314 5.34 -5.70 0.83
N VAL A 315 4.74 -6.32 -0.19
CA VAL A 315 3.65 -5.70 -0.96
C VAL A 315 2.59 -6.73 -1.29
N THR A 316 1.35 -6.34 -1.07
CA THR A 316 0.18 -7.17 -1.33
C THR A 316 -0.82 -6.44 -2.22
N TRP A 317 -1.61 -7.19 -2.95
CA TRP A 317 -2.68 -6.70 -3.81
C TRP A 317 -3.87 -7.62 -3.74
N PHE A 318 -5.04 -7.05 -3.50
CA PHE A 318 -6.30 -7.77 -3.55
C PHE A 318 -7.30 -6.96 -4.38
N GLU A 319 -7.75 -7.53 -5.50
CA GLU A 319 -8.65 -6.88 -6.45
C GLU A 319 -9.83 -7.80 -6.77
N ARG A 320 -11.02 -7.24 -6.70
CA ARG A 320 -12.29 -7.90 -7.02
C ARG A 320 -12.98 -7.14 -8.14
N LEU A 321 -13.20 -7.80 -9.26
CA LEU A 321 -14.08 -7.32 -10.33
C LEU A 321 -15.47 -7.88 -10.01
N VAL A 322 -16.23 -7.10 -9.24
CA VAL A 322 -17.44 -7.59 -8.55
C VAL A 322 -18.48 -8.10 -9.52
N ASP A 323 -18.83 -7.30 -10.53
CA ASP A 323 -19.86 -7.63 -11.51
C ASP A 323 -19.39 -8.69 -12.52
N ALA A 324 -18.09 -8.78 -12.78
CA ALA A 324 -17.50 -9.73 -13.71
C ALA A 324 -17.13 -11.08 -13.07
N ASP A 325 -17.39 -11.28 -11.77
CA ASP A 325 -17.04 -12.47 -10.99
C ASP A 325 -15.57 -12.90 -11.15
N LYS A 326 -14.64 -11.96 -10.89
CA LYS A 326 -13.20 -12.23 -10.94
C LYS A 326 -12.54 -11.73 -9.66
N VAL A 327 -11.46 -12.42 -9.25
CA VAL A 327 -10.62 -12.00 -8.12
C VAL A 327 -9.15 -12.25 -8.43
N LEU A 328 -8.32 -11.27 -8.12
CA LEU A 328 -6.85 -11.33 -8.22
C LEU A 328 -6.26 -11.12 -6.82
N VAL A 329 -5.34 -12.00 -6.44
CA VAL A 329 -4.56 -11.92 -5.21
C VAL A 329 -3.09 -12.02 -5.56
N LEU A 330 -2.29 -11.05 -5.11
CA LEU A 330 -0.83 -11.09 -5.19
C LEU A 330 -0.26 -10.79 -3.81
N LEU A 331 0.56 -11.70 -3.29
CA LEU A 331 1.22 -11.58 -1.99
C LEU A 331 2.73 -11.70 -2.21
N ASN A 332 3.47 -10.64 -1.93
CA ASN A 332 4.92 -10.59 -2.16
C ASN A 332 5.63 -10.14 -0.88
N ASN A 333 6.74 -10.80 -0.54
CA ASN A 333 7.50 -10.53 0.68
C ASN A 333 8.94 -10.08 0.44
N ARG A 334 9.23 -9.52 -0.73
CA ARG A 334 10.55 -8.95 -1.05
C ARG A 334 10.44 -7.55 -1.62
N GLN A 335 11.32 -6.67 -1.17
CA GLN A 335 11.51 -5.39 -1.81
C GLN A 335 11.87 -5.58 -3.29
N PRO A 336 11.29 -4.79 -4.22
CA PRO A 336 11.58 -4.90 -5.64
C PRO A 336 13.07 -4.71 -5.98
N LYS A 337 13.58 -5.50 -6.92
CA LYS A 337 14.90 -5.28 -7.51
C LYS A 337 14.92 -4.08 -8.47
N ASP A 338 13.82 -3.87 -9.14
CA ASP A 338 13.58 -2.76 -10.06
C ASP A 338 12.13 -2.30 -9.90
N TYR A 339 11.95 -1.05 -9.45
CA TYR A 339 10.64 -0.52 -9.09
C TYR A 339 9.73 -0.32 -10.31
N ARG A 340 10.31 0.06 -11.47
CA ARG A 340 9.56 0.17 -12.73
C ARG A 340 8.99 -1.19 -13.17
N ALA A 341 9.84 -2.20 -13.22
CA ALA A 341 9.44 -3.56 -13.57
C ALA A 341 8.36 -4.08 -12.60
N TYR A 342 8.48 -3.72 -11.34
CA TYR A 342 7.53 -4.08 -10.29
C TYR A 342 6.15 -3.44 -10.49
N LEU A 343 6.07 -2.12 -10.70
CA LEU A 343 4.80 -1.45 -10.96
C LEU A 343 4.15 -1.93 -12.26
N THR A 344 4.96 -2.12 -13.32
CA THR A 344 4.48 -2.71 -14.58
C THR A 344 3.89 -4.09 -14.35
N PHE A 345 4.50 -4.89 -13.47
CA PHE A 345 3.99 -6.23 -13.12
C PHE A 345 2.60 -6.15 -12.46
N TYR A 346 2.40 -5.32 -11.44
CA TYR A 346 1.10 -5.21 -10.77
C TYR A 346 0.01 -4.68 -11.70
N LYS A 347 0.29 -3.60 -12.44
CA LYS A 347 -0.63 -3.06 -13.47
C LYS A 347 -0.95 -4.11 -14.55
N GLY A 348 0.04 -4.86 -14.99
CA GLY A 348 -0.16 -5.90 -15.99
C GLY A 348 -0.94 -7.11 -15.49
N MET A 349 -0.81 -7.48 -14.22
CA MET A 349 -1.67 -8.54 -13.64
C MET A 349 -3.13 -8.09 -13.54
N SER A 350 -3.38 -6.83 -13.16
CA SER A 350 -4.73 -6.25 -13.17
C SER A 350 -5.28 -6.17 -14.61
N ALA A 351 -4.48 -5.75 -15.60
CA ALA A 351 -4.85 -5.76 -17.02
C ALA A 351 -5.25 -7.17 -17.50
N ILE A 352 -4.46 -8.21 -17.17
CA ILE A 352 -4.82 -9.60 -17.51
C ILE A 352 -6.14 -10.02 -16.84
N ALA A 353 -6.38 -9.63 -15.58
CA ALA A 353 -7.62 -9.92 -14.88
C ALA A 353 -8.82 -9.23 -15.58
N ARG A 354 -8.63 -8.03 -16.10
CA ARG A 354 -9.61 -7.28 -16.90
C ARG A 354 -9.81 -7.87 -18.30
N GLY A 355 -8.88 -8.67 -18.79
CA GLY A 355 -8.94 -9.28 -20.13
C GLY A 355 -8.17 -8.48 -21.18
N GLU A 356 -7.32 -7.57 -20.72
CA GLU A 356 -6.46 -6.73 -21.54
C GLU A 356 -5.08 -7.36 -21.73
N GLU A 357 -4.35 -6.90 -22.74
CA GLU A 357 -2.95 -7.31 -22.94
C GLU A 357 -2.03 -6.51 -21.99
N PRO A 358 -1.23 -7.20 -21.16
CA PRO A 358 -0.34 -6.51 -20.23
C PRO A 358 0.84 -5.87 -20.96
N GLU A 359 1.33 -4.76 -20.43
CA GLU A 359 2.58 -4.18 -20.88
C GLU A 359 3.77 -5.11 -20.58
N PRO A 360 4.79 -5.14 -21.44
CA PRO A 360 5.99 -5.94 -21.20
C PRO A 360 6.76 -5.42 -19.98
N ILE A 361 7.13 -6.32 -19.06
CA ILE A 361 7.94 -5.97 -17.89
C ILE A 361 9.37 -5.64 -18.37
N MET A 362 9.77 -4.37 -18.23
CA MET A 362 11.07 -3.85 -18.60
C MET A 362 11.74 -3.21 -17.39
N THR A 363 13.00 -3.60 -17.14
CA THR A 363 13.83 -2.96 -16.12
C THR A 363 14.40 -1.64 -16.65
N ILE A 364 14.97 -0.84 -15.76
CA ILE A 364 15.70 0.37 -16.18
C ILE A 364 16.88 0.02 -17.10
N GLU A 365 17.55 -1.11 -16.86
CA GLU A 365 18.64 -1.60 -17.71
C GLU A 365 18.16 -2.00 -19.12
N ASP A 366 16.96 -2.57 -19.25
CA ASP A 366 16.37 -2.96 -20.54
C ASP A 366 16.09 -1.75 -21.43
N ILE A 367 15.67 -0.63 -20.85
CA ILE A 367 15.30 0.59 -21.60
C ILE A 367 16.45 1.60 -21.71
N THR A 368 17.56 1.39 -20.99
CA THR A 368 18.73 2.29 -21.02
C THR A 368 19.44 2.22 -22.37
N ILE A 369 19.69 3.37 -22.99
CA ILE A 369 20.47 3.48 -24.23
C ILE A 369 21.94 3.18 -23.92
N LYS A 370 22.51 2.15 -24.56
CA LYS A 370 23.88 1.66 -24.30
C LYS A 370 24.95 2.65 -24.74
N ASP A 371 24.76 3.28 -25.90
CA ASP A 371 25.71 4.24 -26.49
C ASP A 371 25.00 5.59 -26.74
N PRO A 372 24.68 6.38 -25.68
CA PRO A 372 23.99 7.63 -25.83
C PRO A 372 24.91 8.73 -26.39
N ASP A 373 24.34 9.66 -27.18
CA ASP A 373 25.05 10.89 -27.53
C ASP A 373 25.17 11.80 -26.30
N LYS A 374 26.39 11.91 -25.78
CA LYS A 374 26.71 12.71 -24.58
C LYS A 374 27.08 14.17 -24.90
N SER A 375 27.03 14.59 -26.17
CA SER A 375 27.51 15.92 -26.60
C SER A 375 26.79 17.09 -25.93
N LYS A 376 25.54 16.90 -25.50
CA LYS A 376 24.71 17.91 -24.82
C LYS A 376 24.71 17.81 -23.29
N TRP A 377 25.25 16.76 -22.71
CA TRP A 377 25.08 16.47 -21.28
C TRP A 377 25.69 17.52 -20.35
N GLU A 378 26.82 18.11 -20.73
CA GLU A 378 27.38 19.23 -19.98
C GLU A 378 26.45 20.45 -19.93
N SER A 379 25.62 20.66 -20.98
CA SER A 379 24.64 21.74 -20.99
C SER A 379 23.47 21.53 -20.04
N PHE A 380 23.22 20.28 -19.61
CA PHE A 380 22.21 19.94 -18.62
C PHE A 380 22.68 20.15 -17.18
N CYS A 381 24.00 20.25 -16.95
CA CYS A 381 24.55 20.46 -15.62
C CYS A 381 24.22 21.85 -15.08
N GLY A 382 23.82 21.92 -13.81
CA GLY A 382 23.51 23.18 -13.12
C GLY A 382 22.47 22.97 -12.01
N LYS A 383 22.10 24.09 -11.39
CA LYS A 383 21.01 24.13 -10.41
C LYS A 383 19.69 24.44 -11.10
N TYR A 384 18.61 23.94 -10.52
CA TYR A 384 17.25 24.10 -11.06
C TYR A 384 16.32 24.68 -10.00
N GLU A 385 15.36 25.53 -10.44
CA GLU A 385 14.25 25.97 -9.58
C GLU A 385 13.23 24.86 -9.47
N HIS A 386 12.59 24.73 -8.29
CA HIS A 386 11.53 23.75 -8.07
C HIS A 386 10.21 24.42 -7.69
N PRO A 387 9.07 23.87 -8.12
CA PRO A 387 7.77 24.20 -7.55
C PRO A 387 7.77 23.87 -6.05
N LYS A 388 7.03 24.65 -5.25
CA LYS A 388 7.02 24.51 -3.79
C LYS A 388 6.38 23.21 -3.26
N ASP A 389 5.66 22.50 -4.12
CA ASP A 389 4.80 21.37 -3.73
C ASP A 389 5.23 20.08 -4.45
N PHE A 390 6.53 19.88 -4.72
CA PHE A 390 7.03 18.69 -5.39
C PHE A 390 7.78 17.78 -4.41
N GLU A 391 7.42 16.50 -4.40
CA GLU A 391 7.94 15.49 -3.46
C GLU A 391 9.45 15.23 -3.59
N LEU A 392 10.04 15.45 -4.78
CA LEU A 392 11.47 15.26 -5.01
C LEU A 392 12.10 16.54 -5.59
N ILE A 393 12.94 17.20 -4.82
CA ILE A 393 13.66 18.41 -5.24
C ILE A 393 15.00 18.03 -5.84
N ILE A 394 15.19 18.19 -7.16
CA ILE A 394 16.51 18.04 -7.82
C ILE A 394 17.26 19.36 -7.71
N ASP A 395 18.14 19.50 -6.70
CA ASP A 395 18.90 20.74 -6.45
C ASP A 395 19.98 20.99 -7.52
N GLU A 396 20.73 19.95 -7.89
CA GLU A 396 21.86 20.09 -8.80
C GLU A 396 22.02 18.86 -9.71
N VAL A 397 22.20 19.09 -11.01
CA VAL A 397 22.62 18.09 -11.98
C VAL A 397 24.07 18.31 -12.35
N TYR A 398 24.89 17.25 -12.38
CA TYR A 398 26.34 17.36 -12.65
C TYR A 398 26.91 16.09 -13.30
N MET A 399 28.11 16.22 -13.88
CA MET A 399 28.84 15.08 -14.45
C MET A 399 29.70 14.39 -13.40
N LYS A 400 29.59 13.06 -13.33
CA LYS A 400 30.45 12.19 -12.52
C LYS A 400 30.75 10.92 -13.29
N ASP A 401 32.03 10.58 -13.45
CA ASP A 401 32.50 9.39 -14.18
C ASP A 401 31.97 9.28 -15.63
N GLY A 402 31.72 10.42 -16.28
CA GLY A 402 31.20 10.48 -17.64
C GLY A 402 29.70 10.25 -17.79
N ASP A 403 28.97 10.22 -16.69
CA ASP A 403 27.51 10.10 -16.63
C ASP A 403 26.87 11.30 -15.92
N LEU A 404 25.58 11.52 -16.14
CA LEU A 404 24.79 12.52 -15.43
C LEU A 404 24.34 11.97 -14.07
N TRP A 405 24.49 12.82 -13.05
CA TRP A 405 24.06 12.57 -11.68
C TRP A 405 23.23 13.74 -11.16
N ALA A 406 22.39 13.48 -10.19
CA ALA A 406 21.63 14.49 -9.47
C ALA A 406 21.91 14.44 -7.98
N LYS A 407 21.98 15.64 -7.35
CA LYS A 407 21.71 15.82 -5.93
C LYS A 407 20.27 16.24 -5.79
N ALA A 408 19.57 15.61 -4.90
CA ALA A 408 18.16 15.85 -4.65
C ALA A 408 17.87 15.84 -3.15
N ILE A 409 16.70 16.33 -2.81
CA ILE A 409 16.13 16.24 -1.46
C ILE A 409 14.79 15.53 -1.64
N ASP A 410 14.55 14.47 -0.86
CA ASP A 410 13.28 13.75 -0.89
C ASP A 410 12.18 14.48 -0.09
N ASP A 411 11.00 13.89 -0.03
CA ASP A 411 9.83 14.40 0.68
C ASP A 411 10.02 14.51 2.20
N ASP A 412 10.89 13.67 2.78
CA ASP A 412 11.27 13.72 4.20
C ASP A 412 12.32 14.83 4.49
N GLY A 413 12.87 15.46 3.44
CA GLY A 413 13.90 16.49 3.52
C GLY A 413 15.33 15.94 3.56
N ASP A 414 15.51 14.65 3.31
CA ASP A 414 16.80 13.99 3.34
C ASP A 414 17.57 14.16 2.03
N PRO A 415 18.88 14.45 2.09
CA PRO A 415 19.70 14.61 0.91
C PRO A 415 20.01 13.26 0.26
N MET A 416 19.81 13.16 -1.04
CA MET A 416 20.15 12.00 -1.83
C MET A 416 20.99 12.33 -3.06
N GLU A 417 21.75 11.34 -3.53
CA GLU A 417 22.52 11.41 -4.78
C GLU A 417 22.20 10.19 -5.62
N PHE A 418 21.87 10.40 -6.91
CA PHE A 418 21.59 9.30 -7.83
C PHE A 418 22.06 9.56 -9.25
N LYS A 419 22.29 8.46 -9.98
CA LYS A 419 22.64 8.47 -11.39
C LYS A 419 21.39 8.53 -12.27
N PHE A 420 21.45 9.31 -13.33
CA PHE A 420 20.50 9.31 -14.43
C PHE A 420 20.87 8.25 -15.49
N TYR A 421 19.91 7.46 -15.90
CA TYR A 421 20.02 6.47 -16.98
C TYR A 421 19.36 7.01 -18.24
N PRO A 422 20.08 7.16 -19.37
CA PRO A 422 19.52 7.70 -20.62
C PRO A 422 18.51 6.72 -21.23
N ILE A 423 17.28 7.16 -21.44
CA ILE A 423 16.18 6.39 -22.04
C ILE A 423 15.63 7.04 -23.32
N GLY A 424 16.14 8.18 -23.71
CA GLY A 424 15.82 8.94 -24.91
C GLY A 424 16.90 9.96 -25.23
N GLU A 425 16.75 10.77 -26.29
CA GLU A 425 17.76 11.75 -26.70
C GLU A 425 18.13 12.74 -25.57
N ASN A 426 17.12 13.27 -24.87
CA ASN A 426 17.30 14.16 -23.72
C ASN A 426 16.46 13.64 -22.51
N LYS A 427 16.03 12.40 -22.56
CA LYS A 427 15.17 11.77 -21.56
C LYS A 427 15.95 10.77 -20.73
N PHE A 428 15.79 10.86 -19.42
CA PHE A 428 16.52 10.05 -18.45
C PHE A 428 15.56 9.52 -17.40
N ALA A 429 15.96 8.43 -16.77
CA ALA A 429 15.24 7.86 -15.65
C ALA A 429 16.18 7.58 -14.47
N ARG A 430 15.61 7.46 -13.27
CA ARG A 430 16.29 7.05 -12.04
C ARG A 430 16.07 5.56 -11.80
N LYS A 431 17.09 4.85 -11.31
CA LYS A 431 16.94 3.48 -10.78
C LYS A 431 16.38 3.55 -9.36
N GLY A 432 15.45 2.68 -9.03
CA GLY A 432 14.81 2.64 -7.71
C GLY A 432 13.61 3.59 -7.56
N GLY A 433 12.99 4.00 -8.67
CA GLY A 433 11.77 4.82 -8.68
C GLY A 433 11.18 4.94 -10.07
N MET A 434 10.08 5.68 -10.19
CA MET A 434 9.42 5.98 -11.47
C MET A 434 9.87 7.31 -12.08
N LEU A 435 10.81 8.02 -11.43
CA LEU A 435 11.25 9.32 -11.90
C LEU A 435 11.79 9.25 -13.33
N GLU A 436 11.13 9.93 -14.24
CA GLU A 436 11.61 10.25 -15.56
C GLU A 436 11.75 11.77 -15.72
N VAL A 437 12.85 12.19 -16.30
CA VAL A 437 13.12 13.60 -16.54
C VAL A 437 13.47 13.84 -18.01
N THR A 438 13.08 15.00 -18.52
CA THR A 438 13.45 15.42 -19.87
C THR A 438 14.16 16.79 -19.80
N PHE A 439 15.38 16.87 -20.33
CA PHE A 439 16.11 18.12 -20.41
C PHE A 439 15.74 18.88 -21.68
N GLY A 440 15.38 20.17 -21.51
CA GLY A 440 15.14 21.12 -22.57
C GLY A 440 16.18 22.26 -22.58
N ASP A 441 15.98 23.28 -23.42
CA ASP A 441 16.84 24.46 -23.47
C ASP A 441 16.66 25.29 -22.19
N GLY A 442 17.57 25.11 -21.24
CA GLY A 442 17.56 25.81 -19.95
C GLY A 442 16.47 25.36 -18.97
N CYS A 443 15.94 24.18 -19.12
CA CYS A 443 14.96 23.62 -18.18
C CYS A 443 15.10 22.11 -18.02
N LEU A 444 14.53 21.61 -16.93
CA LEU A 444 14.31 20.20 -16.60
C LEU A 444 12.80 20.00 -16.47
N MET A 445 12.25 19.04 -17.17
CA MET A 445 10.83 18.65 -17.06
C MET A 445 10.73 17.35 -16.29
N ILE A 446 9.87 17.32 -15.29
CA ILE A 446 9.52 16.15 -14.46
C ILE A 446 8.02 16.06 -14.52
N GLU A 447 7.46 14.99 -15.10
CA GLU A 447 6.02 14.89 -15.37
C GLU A 447 5.49 16.16 -16.07
N ASP A 448 4.50 16.83 -15.49
CA ASP A 448 3.91 18.08 -16.01
C ASP A 448 4.62 19.36 -15.51
N PHE A 449 5.66 19.22 -14.68
CA PHE A 449 6.38 20.34 -14.09
C PHE A 449 7.60 20.72 -14.90
N THR A 450 7.81 22.03 -15.05
CA THR A 450 8.99 22.60 -15.71
C THR A 450 9.82 23.38 -14.70
N CYS A 451 11.01 22.86 -14.42
CA CYS A 451 12.00 23.46 -13.53
C CYS A 451 13.00 24.26 -14.35
N LYS A 452 13.11 25.58 -14.12
CA LYS A 452 14.06 26.44 -14.85
C LYS A 452 15.46 26.24 -14.30
N LYS A 453 16.43 26.22 -15.19
CA LYS A 453 17.85 26.27 -14.83
C LYS A 453 18.21 27.63 -14.28
N LEU A 454 18.89 27.67 -13.11
CA LEU A 454 19.34 28.90 -12.43
C LEU A 454 20.62 29.48 -13.00
#